data_48090d93b2fbb73e6f9822edf582d954
#
_entry.id   48090d93b2fbb73e6f9822edf582d954
#
_cell.length_a   1.000
_cell.length_b   1.000
_cell.length_c   1.000
_cell.angle_alpha   90.00
_cell.angle_beta   90.00
_cell.angle_gamma   90.00
#
_symmetry.space_group_name_H-M   'P 1'
#
loop_
_entity.id
_entity.type
_entity.pdbx_description
1 polymer ?
#
loop_
_entity_poly.entity_id
_entity_poly.type
_entity_poly.pdbx_seq_one_letter_code
_entity_poly.pdbx_strand_id
1 'polypeptide(L)'
;SVKCRSIEAMIRDVMLPSGEKPWGIDPTPVPDLPVEEEMELAVQVQGEVEMIMGNFGPDAITPEMIDMRLWELRDEKRQETTKIAKKEATRIERDIDDNFREGGFYEQVSLFIKDFATYPSAFLKGPVIRRERTLVWEPDENGKMKPAMGWKNIRTWKRISPFDIYMSAAAKGINDGYLIERMRLRQSDLMSMKDVDGFDNNTIDQVLMEHRNGNLTDWLWTDQERANLEFRPNEQEDPQAVIECLEYHGEVPGTLLIEWGMDKKKIGNPAEPVSIVAILIGRYVVMARINEDPLKRKPYYCASFEQSNDSLWGIAPPELMEDCQRVCNATARALVNNMAIASGPQVEVHRDRLDGGENIEKLYPWKIWKTKSDPIGNNREAIHFYQPNMMTEKLIKVYDYFFGQASEQVGVPAYEQGVGSAASGAGQTAHGLSMLMNAASRIIKDAIMSIDSGVIKKVVYDTWVHILLNDNTDYQGDINVVARASEYLIVAEQLQARRNEWLMATNNPTDLAIIGIPGRAKVLRESSKVLKMSDNIVPTDAEIEMAMSQQAAAPPVGPDGMPLTGGGGGGGGGGGGGGAGGGPGKTSLQEKLMPELERVSNF
;
A
#
# COMPACT_ATOMS: atom_id res chain seq x y z
N SER A 1 11.28 6.44 -16.60
CA SER A 1 12.71 6.18 -16.32
C SER A 1 12.87 4.94 -15.44
N VAL A 2 14.07 4.36 -15.41
CA VAL A 2 14.35 3.16 -14.57
C VAL A 2 14.08 3.48 -13.09
N LYS A 3 14.51 4.65 -12.62
CA LYS A 3 14.33 5.08 -11.23
C LYS A 3 12.86 5.21 -10.81
N CYS A 4 11.99 5.73 -11.66
CA CYS A 4 10.55 5.79 -11.37
C CYS A 4 9.94 4.38 -11.23
N ARG A 5 10.39 3.41 -12.02
CA ARG A 5 9.95 2.02 -11.89
C ARG A 5 10.43 1.37 -10.60
N SER A 6 11.65 1.68 -10.17
CA SER A 6 12.15 1.20 -8.87
C SER A 6 11.34 1.78 -7.72
N ILE A 7 11.02 3.08 -7.73
CA ILE A 7 10.15 3.73 -6.74
C ILE A 7 8.76 3.09 -6.74
N GLU A 8 8.17 2.93 -7.92
CA GLU A 8 6.86 2.27 -8.09
C GLU A 8 6.87 0.87 -7.48
N ALA A 9 7.90 0.07 -7.75
CA ALA A 9 8.02 -1.29 -7.22
C ALA A 9 8.14 -1.28 -5.69
N MET A 10 9.03 -0.45 -5.13
CA MET A 10 9.22 -0.32 -3.67
C MET A 10 7.93 0.08 -2.95
N ILE A 11 7.25 1.11 -3.45
CA ILE A 11 5.99 1.58 -2.85
C ILE A 11 4.92 0.49 -2.98
N ARG A 12 4.84 -0.18 -4.13
CA ARG A 12 3.88 -1.26 -4.36
C ARG A 12 4.08 -2.44 -3.42
N ASP A 13 5.31 -2.88 -3.21
CA ASP A 13 5.63 -4.00 -2.32
C ASP A 13 5.22 -3.72 -0.87
N VAL A 14 5.30 -2.46 -0.45
CA VAL A 14 4.90 -2.02 0.89
C VAL A 14 3.39 -1.80 1.01
N MET A 15 2.79 -1.13 0.01
CA MET A 15 1.37 -0.76 0.03
C MET A 15 0.43 -1.92 -0.31
N LEU A 16 0.91 -2.91 -1.09
CA LEU A 16 0.13 -4.06 -1.53
C LEU A 16 0.87 -5.38 -1.21
N PRO A 17 1.16 -5.65 0.07
CA PRO A 17 1.86 -6.88 0.45
C PRO A 17 0.98 -8.10 0.16
N SER A 18 1.61 -9.20 -0.26
CA SER A 18 0.90 -10.45 -0.55
C SER A 18 0.33 -11.05 0.74
N GLY A 19 -1.00 -10.98 0.91
CA GLY A 19 -1.72 -11.62 2.01
C GLY A 19 -1.93 -10.77 3.26
N GLU A 20 -1.48 -9.53 3.27
CA GLU A 20 -1.72 -8.58 4.37
C GLU A 20 -2.38 -7.30 3.83
N LYS A 21 -3.08 -6.57 4.72
CA LYS A 21 -3.73 -5.31 4.37
C LYS A 21 -2.82 -4.13 4.75
N PRO A 22 -2.70 -3.08 3.90
CA PRO A 22 -1.92 -1.88 4.24
C PRO A 22 -2.58 -1.01 5.31
N TRP A 23 -3.74 -1.39 5.79
CA TRP A 23 -4.54 -0.65 6.77
C TRP A 23 -5.15 -1.60 7.81
N GLY A 24 -5.58 -1.04 8.90
CA GLY A 24 -6.31 -1.74 9.96
C GLY A 24 -7.20 -0.79 10.72
N ILE A 25 -8.08 -1.36 11.52
CA ILE A 25 -8.99 -0.61 12.37
C ILE A 25 -8.72 -1.00 13.81
N ASP A 26 -8.37 0.00 14.60
CA ASP A 26 -8.26 -0.14 16.04
C ASP A 26 -9.45 0.55 16.70
N PRO A 27 -9.99 -0.02 17.81
CA PRO A 27 -11.00 0.67 18.58
C PRO A 27 -10.38 1.93 19.16
N THR A 28 -11.16 3.00 19.23
CA THR A 28 -10.77 4.21 19.98
C THR A 28 -10.50 3.83 21.45
N PRO A 29 -9.51 4.46 22.10
CA PRO A 29 -9.31 4.23 23.53
C PRO A 29 -10.62 4.48 24.26
N VAL A 30 -11.10 3.48 24.99
CA VAL A 30 -12.32 3.61 25.79
C VAL A 30 -12.05 4.70 26.82
N PRO A 31 -12.83 5.79 26.84
CA PRO A 31 -12.74 6.80 27.90
C PRO A 31 -13.05 6.17 29.25
N ASP A 32 -12.86 6.91 30.32
CA ASP A 32 -13.25 6.43 31.65
C ASP A 32 -14.70 5.92 31.64
N LEU A 33 -14.95 4.86 32.44
CA LEU A 33 -16.26 4.23 32.47
C LEU A 33 -17.37 5.28 32.68
N PRO A 34 -18.53 5.14 32.01
CA PRO A 34 -19.67 6.03 32.24
C PRO A 34 -20.02 6.06 33.72
N VAL A 35 -20.47 7.22 34.21
CA VAL A 35 -20.82 7.42 35.62
C VAL A 35 -21.84 6.38 36.10
N GLU A 36 -22.74 5.93 35.21
CA GLU A 36 -23.74 4.89 35.46
C GLU A 36 -23.09 3.54 35.76
N GLU A 37 -22.12 3.11 34.96
CA GLU A 37 -21.37 1.87 35.15
C GLU A 37 -20.47 1.93 36.39
N GLU A 38 -19.87 3.08 36.68
CA GLU A 38 -19.12 3.29 37.92
C GLU A 38 -19.98 3.15 39.18
N MET A 39 -21.23 3.67 39.12
CA MET A 39 -22.20 3.50 40.20
C MET A 39 -22.62 2.04 40.39
N GLU A 40 -22.84 1.31 39.28
CA GLU A 40 -23.15 -0.13 39.36
C GLU A 40 -22.02 -0.92 40.00
N LEU A 41 -20.78 -0.67 39.63
CA LEU A 41 -19.61 -1.29 40.22
C LEU A 41 -19.48 -0.95 41.72
N ALA A 42 -19.74 0.30 42.10
CA ALA A 42 -19.71 0.71 43.48
C ALA A 42 -20.78 -0.01 44.31
N VAL A 43 -22.01 -0.14 43.78
CA VAL A 43 -23.09 -0.91 44.44
C VAL A 43 -22.74 -2.39 44.55
N GLN A 44 -22.12 -2.97 43.53
CA GLN A 44 -21.66 -4.38 43.59
C GLN A 44 -20.61 -4.59 44.68
N VAL A 45 -19.60 -3.72 44.75
CA VAL A 45 -18.56 -3.78 45.78
C VAL A 45 -19.19 -3.60 47.17
N GLN A 46 -20.15 -2.66 47.32
CA GLN A 46 -20.85 -2.48 48.60
C GLN A 46 -21.60 -3.74 49.01
N GLY A 47 -22.27 -4.45 48.10
CA GLY A 47 -22.92 -5.73 48.35
C GLY A 47 -21.95 -6.84 48.77
N GLU A 48 -20.77 -6.92 48.11
CA GLU A 48 -19.71 -7.86 48.49
C GLU A 48 -19.17 -7.56 49.92
N VAL A 49 -18.97 -6.29 50.24
CA VAL A 49 -18.52 -5.79 51.55
C VAL A 49 -19.53 -6.15 52.64
N GLU A 50 -20.83 -5.89 52.40
CA GLU A 50 -21.89 -6.23 53.36
C GLU A 50 -21.98 -7.75 53.62
N MET A 51 -21.79 -8.56 52.57
CA MET A 51 -21.77 -10.02 52.71
C MET A 51 -20.57 -10.53 53.51
N ILE A 52 -19.37 -9.94 53.31
CA ILE A 52 -18.17 -10.32 54.07
C ILE A 52 -18.28 -9.84 55.53
N MET A 53 -18.76 -8.62 55.76
CA MET A 53 -19.00 -8.11 57.12
C MET A 53 -20.02 -8.95 57.89
N GLY A 54 -21.07 -9.43 57.22
CA GLY A 54 -22.07 -10.32 57.82
C GLY A 54 -21.52 -11.69 58.23
N ASN A 55 -20.53 -12.21 57.51
CA ASN A 55 -19.96 -13.54 57.79
C ASN A 55 -18.74 -13.51 58.72
N PHE A 56 -17.92 -12.46 58.67
CA PHE A 56 -16.60 -12.43 59.36
C PHE A 56 -16.44 -11.28 60.36
N GLY A 57 -17.43 -10.39 60.49
CA GLY A 57 -17.40 -9.25 61.39
C GLY A 57 -16.83 -7.96 60.79
N PRO A 58 -17.05 -6.80 61.45
CA PRO A 58 -16.72 -5.48 60.86
C PRO A 58 -15.22 -5.18 60.74
N ASP A 59 -14.35 -5.89 61.45
CA ASP A 59 -12.89 -5.68 61.41
C ASP A 59 -12.20 -6.48 60.29
N ALA A 60 -12.96 -7.24 59.48
CA ALA A 60 -12.42 -8.14 58.46
C ALA A 60 -12.05 -7.41 57.15
N ILE A 61 -12.46 -6.16 56.96
CA ILE A 61 -12.24 -5.40 55.71
C ILE A 61 -11.55 -4.08 56.01
N THR A 62 -10.44 -3.84 55.34
CA THR A 62 -9.76 -2.55 55.35
C THR A 62 -10.19 -1.67 54.15
N PRO A 63 -10.19 -0.35 54.30
CA PRO A 63 -10.49 0.54 53.14
C PRO A 63 -9.64 0.24 51.91
N GLU A 64 -8.38 -0.13 52.12
CA GLU A 64 -7.45 -0.49 51.00
C GLU A 64 -7.92 -1.74 50.23
N MET A 65 -8.59 -2.69 50.89
CA MET A 65 -9.15 -3.87 50.21
C MET A 65 -10.35 -3.50 49.34
N ILE A 66 -11.16 -2.54 49.79
CA ILE A 66 -12.31 -2.01 49.01
C ILE A 66 -11.80 -1.30 47.75
N ASP A 67 -10.82 -0.42 47.92
CA ASP A 67 -10.22 0.31 46.78
C ASP A 67 -9.55 -0.65 45.79
N MET A 68 -8.84 -1.66 46.29
CA MET A 68 -8.22 -2.68 45.44
C MET A 68 -9.28 -3.48 44.67
N ARG A 69 -10.37 -3.90 45.32
CA ARG A 69 -11.44 -4.64 44.66
C ARG A 69 -12.17 -3.79 43.60
N LEU A 70 -12.42 -2.53 43.92
CA LEU A 70 -13.02 -1.59 42.97
C LEU A 70 -12.12 -1.35 41.78
N TRP A 71 -10.81 -1.30 41.99
CA TRP A 71 -9.83 -1.18 40.92
C TRP A 71 -9.81 -2.45 40.03
N GLU A 72 -9.81 -3.63 40.63
CA GLU A 72 -9.87 -4.90 39.90
C GLU A 72 -11.11 -5.00 39.00
N LEU A 73 -12.30 -4.71 39.58
CA LEU A 73 -13.55 -4.75 38.81
C LEU A 73 -13.59 -3.71 37.68
N ARG A 74 -13.04 -2.50 37.91
CA ARG A 74 -12.88 -1.51 36.85
C ARG A 74 -11.97 -2.01 35.74
N ASP A 75 -10.86 -2.66 36.10
CA ASP A 75 -9.92 -3.18 35.12
C ASP A 75 -10.52 -4.35 34.32
N GLU A 76 -11.22 -5.27 35.00
CA GLU A 76 -11.96 -6.36 34.34
C GLU A 76 -13.01 -5.82 33.37
N LYS A 77 -13.79 -4.82 33.77
CA LYS A 77 -14.81 -4.20 32.91
C LYS A 77 -14.18 -3.49 31.72
N ARG A 78 -13.10 -2.73 31.92
CA ARG A 78 -12.32 -2.11 30.83
C ARG A 78 -11.79 -3.15 29.85
N GLN A 79 -11.28 -4.27 30.35
CA GLN A 79 -10.79 -5.37 29.49
C GLN A 79 -11.92 -6.03 28.70
N GLU A 80 -13.09 -6.21 29.30
CA GLU A 80 -14.26 -6.78 28.64
C GLU A 80 -14.75 -5.84 27.53
N THR A 81 -14.92 -4.55 27.82
CA THR A 81 -15.31 -3.53 26.86
C THR A 81 -14.29 -3.43 25.71
N THR A 82 -13.00 -3.48 26.05
CA THR A 82 -11.93 -3.50 25.03
C THR A 82 -12.00 -4.74 24.14
N LYS A 83 -12.33 -5.92 24.69
CA LYS A 83 -12.51 -7.15 23.90
C LYS A 83 -13.70 -7.05 22.95
N ILE A 84 -14.81 -6.47 23.40
CA ILE A 84 -16.01 -6.24 22.59
C ILE A 84 -15.68 -5.26 21.46
N ALA A 85 -15.07 -4.12 21.79
CA ALA A 85 -14.65 -3.12 20.82
C ALA A 85 -13.69 -3.68 19.75
N LYS A 86 -12.73 -4.53 20.15
CA LYS A 86 -11.83 -5.22 19.21
C LYS A 86 -12.56 -6.19 18.28
N LYS A 87 -13.58 -6.91 18.78
CA LYS A 87 -14.39 -7.79 17.93
C LYS A 87 -15.18 -7.01 16.89
N GLU A 88 -15.79 -5.89 17.29
CA GLU A 88 -16.52 -5.01 16.38
C GLU A 88 -15.57 -4.36 15.36
N ALA A 89 -14.42 -3.85 15.78
CA ALA A 89 -13.39 -3.33 14.86
C ALA A 89 -12.95 -4.38 13.83
N THR A 90 -12.76 -5.63 14.24
CA THR A 90 -12.41 -6.72 13.31
C THR A 90 -13.55 -7.04 12.33
N ARG A 91 -14.80 -6.94 12.77
CA ARG A 91 -15.99 -7.12 11.91
C ARG A 91 -16.06 -6.03 10.86
N ILE A 92 -15.94 -4.78 11.29
CA ILE A 92 -15.93 -3.60 10.40
C ILE A 92 -14.77 -3.69 9.38
N GLU A 93 -13.57 -4.07 9.86
CA GLU A 93 -12.39 -4.26 8.99
C GLU A 93 -12.64 -5.30 7.90
N ARG A 94 -13.34 -6.39 8.22
CA ARG A 94 -13.69 -7.43 7.25
C ARG A 94 -14.67 -6.91 6.20
N ASP A 95 -15.71 -6.22 6.63
CA ASP A 95 -16.76 -5.74 5.74
C ASP A 95 -16.24 -4.64 4.81
N ILE A 96 -15.33 -3.78 5.27
CA ILE A 96 -14.65 -2.80 4.42
C ILE A 96 -13.73 -3.51 3.40
N ASP A 97 -12.98 -4.53 3.83
CA ASP A 97 -12.10 -5.30 2.93
C ASP A 97 -12.90 -6.02 1.83
N ASP A 98 -14.04 -6.60 2.18
CA ASP A 98 -14.93 -7.23 1.20
C ASP A 98 -15.42 -6.21 0.17
N ASN A 99 -15.82 -5.01 0.61
CA ASN A 99 -16.18 -3.92 -0.31
C ASN A 99 -14.99 -3.51 -1.20
N PHE A 100 -13.78 -3.42 -0.66
CA PHE A 100 -12.58 -3.07 -1.43
C PHE A 100 -12.23 -4.12 -2.48
N ARG A 101 -12.39 -5.40 -2.15
CA ARG A 101 -12.16 -6.52 -3.09
C ARG A 101 -13.20 -6.55 -4.19
N GLU A 102 -14.48 -6.43 -3.84
CA GLU A 102 -15.57 -6.38 -4.81
C GLU A 102 -15.47 -5.15 -5.73
N GLY A 103 -15.11 -3.99 -5.18
CA GLY A 103 -15.01 -2.73 -5.90
C GLY A 103 -13.71 -2.48 -6.67
N GLY A 104 -12.77 -3.44 -6.63
CA GLY A 104 -11.49 -3.34 -7.35
C GLY A 104 -10.53 -2.28 -6.80
N PHE A 105 -10.66 -1.91 -5.51
CA PHE A 105 -9.85 -0.87 -4.88
C PHE A 105 -8.33 -1.11 -5.03
N TYR A 106 -7.87 -2.32 -4.74
CA TYR A 106 -6.44 -2.65 -4.77
C TYR A 106 -5.82 -2.53 -6.18
N GLU A 107 -6.59 -2.85 -7.21
CA GLU A 107 -6.17 -2.65 -8.60
C GLU A 107 -6.02 -1.17 -8.93
N GLN A 108 -6.97 -0.35 -8.49
CA GLN A 108 -6.93 1.09 -8.71
C GLN A 108 -5.81 1.77 -7.91
N VAL A 109 -5.52 1.29 -6.70
CA VAL A 109 -4.35 1.74 -5.91
C VAL A 109 -3.04 1.38 -6.62
N SER A 110 -2.94 0.22 -7.25
CA SER A 110 -1.75 -0.14 -8.05
C SER A 110 -1.52 0.84 -9.21
N LEU A 111 -2.59 1.26 -9.90
CA LEU A 111 -2.51 2.29 -10.96
C LEU A 111 -2.20 3.68 -10.37
N PHE A 112 -2.76 4.00 -9.22
CA PHE A 112 -2.48 5.23 -8.48
C PHE A 112 -1.00 5.36 -8.11
N ILE A 113 -0.37 4.28 -7.63
CA ILE A 113 1.07 4.25 -7.28
C ILE A 113 1.93 4.55 -8.50
N LYS A 114 1.55 4.08 -9.67
CA LYS A 114 2.25 4.40 -10.93
C LYS A 114 2.20 5.89 -11.25
N ASP A 115 1.03 6.52 -11.09
CA ASP A 115 0.88 7.97 -11.26
C ASP A 115 1.67 8.75 -10.22
N PHE A 116 1.62 8.32 -8.97
CA PHE A 116 2.35 8.91 -7.85
C PHE A 116 3.88 8.94 -8.08
N ALA A 117 4.43 7.90 -8.70
CA ALA A 117 5.84 7.85 -9.06
C ALA A 117 6.20 8.64 -10.34
N THR A 118 5.20 9.10 -11.09
CA THR A 118 5.43 9.70 -12.42
C THR A 118 5.00 11.16 -12.49
N TYR A 119 3.89 11.52 -11.86
CA TYR A 119 3.28 12.85 -11.94
C TYR A 119 3.37 13.60 -10.60
N PRO A 120 3.23 14.94 -10.62
CA PRO A 120 3.29 15.77 -9.40
C PRO A 120 2.31 15.36 -8.31
N SER A 121 1.13 14.90 -8.71
CA SER A 121 0.09 14.42 -7.80
C SER A 121 -0.68 13.28 -8.45
N ALA A 122 -1.08 12.29 -7.66
CA ALA A 122 -1.93 11.20 -8.08
C ALA A 122 -3.32 11.33 -7.45
N PHE A 123 -4.36 10.88 -8.17
CA PHE A 123 -5.74 11.03 -7.77
C PHE A 123 -6.49 9.69 -7.80
N LEU A 124 -7.29 9.48 -6.76
CA LEU A 124 -8.21 8.36 -6.64
C LEU A 124 -9.61 8.91 -6.35
N LYS A 125 -10.64 8.38 -7.02
CA LYS A 125 -12.06 8.71 -6.80
C LYS A 125 -12.78 7.51 -6.21
N GLY A 126 -13.65 7.75 -5.24
CA GLY A 126 -14.55 6.75 -4.67
C GLY A 126 -14.89 7.01 -3.20
N PRO A 127 -15.80 6.24 -2.61
CA PRO A 127 -16.62 5.23 -3.26
C PRO A 127 -17.66 5.82 -4.21
N VAL A 128 -17.80 5.22 -5.39
CA VAL A 128 -18.87 5.53 -6.35
C VAL A 128 -19.77 4.31 -6.47
N ILE A 129 -21.05 4.48 -6.22
CA ILE A 129 -22.02 3.39 -6.36
C ILE A 129 -22.26 3.12 -7.84
N ARG A 130 -22.02 1.89 -8.27
CA ARG A 130 -22.38 1.39 -9.59
C ARG A 130 -23.31 0.22 -9.47
N ARG A 131 -24.29 0.19 -10.36
CA ARG A 131 -25.19 -0.94 -10.50
C ARG A 131 -24.60 -1.88 -11.54
N GLU A 132 -24.09 -3.01 -11.09
CA GLU A 132 -23.48 -4.01 -11.96
C GLU A 132 -24.26 -5.31 -11.99
N ARG A 133 -24.24 -5.97 -13.15
CA ARG A 133 -24.87 -7.26 -13.30
C ARG A 133 -23.89 -8.34 -12.84
N THR A 134 -24.24 -9.01 -11.74
CA THR A 134 -23.40 -10.02 -11.13
C THR A 134 -24.18 -11.27 -10.77
N LEU A 135 -23.46 -12.31 -10.40
CA LEU A 135 -24.04 -13.54 -9.91
C LEU A 135 -24.55 -13.34 -8.50
N VAL A 136 -25.86 -13.47 -8.31
CA VAL A 136 -26.53 -13.35 -7.00
C VAL A 136 -27.10 -14.72 -6.64
N TRP A 137 -27.05 -15.04 -5.36
CA TRP A 137 -27.67 -16.28 -4.85
C TRP A 137 -29.11 -15.99 -4.44
N GLU A 138 -30.06 -16.59 -5.16
CA GLU A 138 -31.48 -16.45 -4.86
C GLU A 138 -32.03 -17.78 -4.31
N PRO A 139 -32.93 -17.76 -3.32
CA PRO A 139 -33.57 -18.96 -2.81
C PRO A 139 -34.57 -19.50 -3.85
N ASP A 140 -34.46 -20.80 -4.18
CA ASP A 140 -35.42 -21.54 -5.01
C ASP A 140 -36.70 -21.84 -4.20
N GLU A 141 -37.77 -22.31 -4.85
CA GLU A 141 -39.03 -22.71 -4.22
C GLU A 141 -38.85 -23.70 -3.05
N ASN A 142 -37.74 -24.42 -3.00
CA ASN A 142 -37.39 -25.37 -1.94
C ASN A 142 -36.41 -24.78 -0.88
N GLY A 143 -36.17 -23.47 -0.87
CA GLY A 143 -35.25 -22.80 0.06
C GLY A 143 -33.76 -23.07 -0.20
N LYS A 144 -33.40 -23.72 -1.31
CA LYS A 144 -31.99 -23.90 -1.71
C LYS A 144 -31.51 -22.69 -2.50
N MET A 145 -30.34 -22.18 -2.14
CA MET A 145 -29.70 -21.07 -2.85
C MET A 145 -29.23 -21.54 -4.24
N LYS A 146 -29.75 -20.88 -5.28
CA LYS A 146 -29.32 -21.09 -6.68
C LYS A 146 -28.65 -19.82 -7.20
N PRO A 147 -27.60 -19.95 -8.03
CA PRO A 147 -27.00 -18.81 -8.68
C PRO A 147 -27.92 -18.25 -9.76
N ALA A 148 -28.25 -16.97 -9.67
CA ALA A 148 -29.01 -16.21 -10.65
C ALA A 148 -28.23 -14.96 -11.08
N MET A 149 -28.50 -14.44 -12.27
CA MET A 149 -27.93 -13.18 -12.72
C MET A 149 -28.80 -12.03 -12.25
N GLY A 150 -28.35 -11.34 -11.23
CA GLY A 150 -29.03 -10.18 -10.64
C GLY A 150 -28.26 -8.87 -10.83
N TRP A 151 -28.89 -7.78 -10.40
CA TRP A 151 -28.25 -6.49 -10.31
C TRP A 151 -27.86 -6.21 -8.86
N LYS A 152 -26.57 -5.88 -8.64
CA LYS A 152 -26.03 -5.51 -7.32
C LYS A 152 -25.45 -4.10 -7.39
N ASN A 153 -25.70 -3.30 -6.38
CA ASN A 153 -25.03 -2.03 -6.20
C ASN A 153 -23.67 -2.30 -5.56
N ILE A 154 -22.61 -1.97 -6.27
CA ILE A 154 -21.22 -2.17 -5.84
C ILE A 154 -20.57 -0.81 -5.65
N ARG A 155 -19.83 -0.64 -4.58
CA ARG A 155 -18.98 0.53 -4.35
C ARG A 155 -17.68 0.33 -5.11
N THR A 156 -17.38 1.23 -6.03
CA THR A 156 -16.19 1.14 -6.89
C THR A 156 -15.27 2.32 -6.67
N TRP A 157 -14.00 2.09 -6.88
CA TRP A 157 -12.96 3.12 -6.89
C TRP A 157 -12.38 3.22 -8.28
N LYS A 158 -11.88 4.40 -8.63
CA LYS A 158 -11.30 4.66 -9.95
C LYS A 158 -10.10 5.56 -9.82
N ARG A 159 -9.00 5.16 -10.40
CA ARG A 159 -7.84 6.04 -10.64
C ARG A 159 -8.25 7.12 -11.65
N ILE A 160 -7.96 8.38 -11.34
CA ILE A 160 -8.20 9.52 -12.24
C ILE A 160 -6.84 10.06 -12.71
N SER A 161 -6.74 10.32 -14.01
CA SER A 161 -5.54 10.94 -14.56
C SER A 161 -5.38 12.37 -14.06
N PRO A 162 -4.18 12.80 -13.64
CA PRO A 162 -3.93 14.19 -13.25
C PRO A 162 -4.28 15.22 -14.33
N PHE A 163 -4.26 14.81 -15.59
CA PHE A 163 -4.63 15.66 -16.73
C PHE A 163 -6.14 15.87 -16.89
N ASP A 164 -6.96 15.08 -16.20
CA ASP A 164 -8.41 15.16 -16.25
C ASP A 164 -9.01 15.91 -15.06
N ILE A 165 -8.16 16.41 -14.15
CA ILE A 165 -8.60 17.14 -12.95
C ILE A 165 -8.23 18.62 -13.08
N TYR A 166 -9.24 19.46 -12.92
CA TYR A 166 -9.11 20.91 -12.92
C TYR A 166 -9.64 21.44 -11.58
N MET A 167 -8.77 22.14 -10.86
CA MET A 167 -9.09 22.67 -9.54
C MET A 167 -9.01 24.18 -9.52
N SER A 168 -9.60 24.77 -8.48
CA SER A 168 -9.41 26.18 -8.20
C SER A 168 -7.93 26.51 -8.05
N ALA A 169 -7.48 27.62 -8.65
CA ALA A 169 -6.07 28.03 -8.65
C ALA A 169 -5.49 28.25 -7.25
N ALA A 170 -6.34 28.58 -6.27
CA ALA A 170 -5.95 28.81 -4.88
C ALA A 170 -6.13 27.59 -3.97
N ALA A 171 -6.51 26.41 -4.51
CA ALA A 171 -6.78 25.23 -3.71
C ALA A 171 -5.48 24.64 -3.15
N LYS A 172 -5.43 24.47 -1.83
CA LYS A 172 -4.36 23.78 -1.10
C LYS A 172 -4.70 22.32 -0.84
N GLY A 173 -5.99 21.98 -0.84
CA GLY A 173 -6.53 20.64 -0.63
C GLY A 173 -7.65 20.32 -1.61
N ILE A 174 -8.01 19.06 -1.67
CA ILE A 174 -9.09 18.56 -2.57
C ILE A 174 -10.44 19.22 -2.27
N ASN A 175 -10.71 19.49 -1.00
CA ASN A 175 -11.99 20.06 -0.59
C ASN A 175 -12.07 21.57 -0.77
N ASP A 176 -10.96 22.24 -1.12
CA ASP A 176 -10.92 23.67 -1.31
C ASP A 176 -11.48 24.08 -2.68
N GLY A 177 -12.40 25.05 -2.68
CA GLY A 177 -12.98 25.61 -3.90
C GLY A 177 -13.73 24.57 -4.74
N TYR A 178 -13.63 24.68 -6.07
CA TYR A 178 -14.26 23.75 -6.99
C TYR A 178 -13.25 22.70 -7.51
N LEU A 179 -13.79 21.56 -7.93
CA LEU A 179 -13.09 20.51 -8.65
C LEU A 179 -13.92 20.12 -9.87
N ILE A 180 -13.28 20.01 -11.02
CA ILE A 180 -13.88 19.55 -12.27
C ILE A 180 -13.10 18.32 -12.75
N GLU A 181 -13.79 17.21 -12.95
CA GLU A 181 -13.26 16.02 -13.61
C GLU A 181 -13.73 15.99 -15.06
N ARG A 182 -12.81 15.86 -16.00
CA ARG A 182 -13.09 15.61 -17.40
C ARG A 182 -13.27 14.12 -17.61
N MET A 183 -14.46 13.71 -17.96
CA MET A 183 -14.80 12.33 -18.26
C MET A 183 -15.08 12.13 -19.73
N ARG A 184 -14.90 10.90 -20.20
CA ARG A 184 -15.22 10.49 -21.55
C ARG A 184 -16.25 9.38 -21.49
N LEU A 185 -17.39 9.63 -22.08
CA LEU A 185 -18.53 8.72 -22.10
C LEU A 185 -18.78 8.24 -23.52
N ARG A 186 -19.13 6.98 -23.67
CA ARG A 186 -19.71 6.48 -24.92
C ARG A 186 -21.19 6.76 -24.96
N GLN A 187 -21.77 6.75 -26.14
CA GLN A 187 -23.23 6.91 -26.28
C GLN A 187 -24.00 5.84 -25.48
N SER A 188 -23.48 4.60 -25.43
CA SER A 188 -24.04 3.52 -24.61
C SER A 188 -24.06 3.86 -23.11
N ASP A 189 -22.98 4.50 -22.63
CA ASP A 189 -22.86 4.87 -21.23
C ASP A 189 -23.87 5.96 -20.88
N LEU A 190 -24.02 6.96 -21.77
CA LEU A 190 -24.99 8.02 -21.62
C LEU A 190 -26.44 7.49 -21.69
N MET A 191 -26.71 6.52 -22.57
CA MET A 191 -28.00 5.84 -22.61
C MET A 191 -28.32 5.06 -21.33
N SER A 192 -27.30 4.44 -20.71
CA SER A 192 -27.49 3.70 -19.46
C SER A 192 -27.76 4.59 -18.25
N MET A 193 -27.48 5.90 -18.36
CA MET A 193 -27.78 6.90 -17.33
C MET A 193 -29.23 7.38 -17.35
N LYS A 194 -29.99 7.03 -18.40
CA LYS A 194 -31.44 7.30 -18.41
C LYS A 194 -32.12 6.54 -17.29
N ASP A 195 -33.17 7.14 -16.76
CA ASP A 195 -33.97 6.60 -15.65
C ASP A 195 -33.24 6.43 -14.32
N VAL A 196 -31.99 6.97 -14.21
CA VAL A 196 -31.28 7.09 -12.95
C VAL A 196 -31.70 8.39 -12.27
N ASP A 197 -31.95 8.32 -10.96
CA ASP A 197 -32.38 9.49 -10.19
C ASP A 197 -31.36 10.63 -10.25
N GLY A 198 -31.84 11.84 -10.49
CA GLY A 198 -31.02 13.04 -10.66
C GLY A 198 -30.57 13.35 -12.08
N PHE A 199 -30.78 12.44 -13.05
CA PHE A 199 -30.52 12.69 -14.47
C PHE A 199 -31.75 13.17 -15.22
N ASP A 200 -31.57 14.14 -16.14
CA ASP A 200 -32.65 14.60 -17.00
C ASP A 200 -32.66 13.85 -18.34
N ASN A 201 -33.64 12.96 -18.50
CA ASN A 201 -33.82 12.14 -19.71
C ASN A 201 -33.99 12.98 -20.99
N ASN A 202 -34.67 14.11 -20.89
CA ASN A 202 -34.91 14.98 -22.06
C ASN A 202 -33.59 15.60 -22.53
N THR A 203 -32.76 16.04 -21.61
CA THR A 203 -31.44 16.60 -21.90
C THR A 203 -30.49 15.53 -22.45
N ILE A 204 -30.55 14.29 -21.92
CA ILE A 204 -29.79 13.16 -22.49
C ILE A 204 -30.19 12.91 -23.95
N ASP A 205 -31.52 12.91 -24.26
CA ASP A 205 -31.99 12.71 -25.63
C ASP A 205 -31.52 13.82 -26.57
N GLN A 206 -31.58 15.07 -26.12
CA GLN A 206 -31.04 16.20 -26.90
C GLN A 206 -29.56 16.05 -27.20
N VAL A 207 -28.75 15.71 -26.21
CA VAL A 207 -27.31 15.46 -26.39
C VAL A 207 -27.07 14.31 -27.38
N LEU A 208 -27.80 13.20 -27.26
CA LEU A 208 -27.67 12.06 -28.17
C LEU A 208 -28.10 12.39 -29.60
N MET A 209 -29.10 13.27 -29.80
CA MET A 209 -29.51 13.73 -31.13
C MET A 209 -28.50 14.68 -31.75
N GLU A 210 -27.97 15.64 -30.98
CA GLU A 210 -27.02 16.63 -31.45
C GLU A 210 -25.64 16.01 -31.75
N HIS A 211 -25.24 15.02 -30.94
CA HIS A 211 -23.94 14.35 -31.06
C HIS A 211 -24.03 12.91 -31.59
N ARG A 212 -24.95 12.68 -32.52
CA ARG A 212 -25.20 11.37 -33.14
C ARG A 212 -23.95 10.74 -33.78
N ASN A 213 -23.00 11.57 -34.18
CA ASN A 213 -21.71 11.15 -34.77
C ASN A 213 -20.55 11.29 -33.77
N GLY A 214 -20.81 11.62 -32.51
CA GLY A 214 -19.84 11.66 -31.42
C GLY A 214 -18.86 12.83 -31.41
N ASN A 215 -19.02 13.82 -32.24
CA ASN A 215 -18.07 14.93 -32.37
C ASN A 215 -18.29 16.05 -31.34
N LEU A 216 -18.18 15.77 -30.04
CA LEU A 216 -17.94 16.79 -29.03
C LEU A 216 -16.48 16.79 -28.56
N THR A 217 -15.57 16.64 -29.50
CA THR A 217 -14.16 16.68 -29.20
C THR A 217 -13.59 17.96 -29.78
N ASP A 218 -13.65 19.04 -29.02
CA ASP A 218 -12.74 20.16 -29.20
C ASP A 218 -11.34 19.76 -28.76
N TRP A 219 -10.72 18.84 -29.52
CA TRP A 219 -9.40 18.33 -29.25
C TRP A 219 -8.36 19.39 -29.48
N LEU A 220 -7.81 19.89 -28.40
CA LEU A 220 -6.61 20.69 -28.43
C LEU A 220 -5.42 19.78 -28.79
N TRP A 221 -4.44 20.32 -29.51
CA TRP A 221 -3.16 19.66 -29.77
C TRP A 221 -2.49 19.07 -28.53
N THR A 222 -2.80 19.60 -27.35
CA THR A 222 -2.40 19.09 -26.03
C THR A 222 -2.84 17.65 -25.77
N ASP A 223 -3.93 17.20 -26.36
CA ASP A 223 -4.43 15.84 -26.15
C ASP A 223 -3.60 14.80 -26.90
N GLN A 224 -3.02 15.17 -28.03
CA GLN A 224 -2.09 14.30 -28.76
C GLN A 224 -0.75 14.16 -28.02
N GLU A 225 -0.22 15.26 -27.46
CA GLU A 225 0.96 15.20 -26.58
C GLU A 225 0.69 14.34 -25.36
N ARG A 226 -0.48 14.49 -24.76
CA ARG A 226 -0.94 13.70 -23.63
C ARG A 226 -1.05 12.21 -23.99
N ALA A 227 -1.65 11.86 -25.12
CA ALA A 227 -1.75 10.47 -25.57
C ALA A 227 -0.36 9.86 -25.74
N ASN A 228 0.59 10.62 -26.27
CA ASN A 228 1.99 10.21 -26.41
C ASN A 228 2.67 10.02 -25.04
N LEU A 229 2.44 10.91 -24.06
CA LEU A 229 2.98 10.81 -22.72
C LEU A 229 2.41 9.61 -21.94
N GLU A 230 1.13 9.32 -22.14
CA GLU A 230 0.44 8.19 -21.51
C GLU A 230 0.61 6.87 -22.32
N PHE A 231 1.36 6.87 -23.41
CA PHE A 231 1.53 5.73 -24.32
C PHE A 231 0.21 5.14 -24.81
N ARG A 232 -0.79 6.00 -25.03
CA ARG A 232 -2.08 5.60 -25.58
C ARG A 232 -2.06 5.73 -27.11
N PRO A 233 -2.74 4.82 -27.83
CA PRO A 233 -2.95 5.00 -29.25
C PRO A 233 -3.78 6.26 -29.50
N ASN A 234 -3.61 6.86 -30.68
CA ASN A 234 -4.32 8.07 -31.06
C ASN A 234 -5.83 7.79 -31.13
N GLU A 235 -6.60 8.35 -30.20
CA GLU A 235 -8.05 8.14 -30.10
C GLU A 235 -8.85 8.86 -31.21
N GLN A 236 -8.21 9.69 -32.03
CA GLN A 236 -8.87 10.36 -33.16
C GLN A 236 -9.39 9.41 -34.25
N GLU A 237 -8.93 8.15 -34.21
CA GLU A 237 -9.31 7.13 -35.18
C GLU A 237 -10.40 6.17 -34.66
N ASP A 238 -10.91 6.38 -33.43
CA ASP A 238 -11.97 5.51 -32.89
C ASP A 238 -13.32 5.88 -33.53
N PRO A 239 -13.91 4.98 -34.34
CA PRO A 239 -15.23 5.20 -34.95
C PRO A 239 -16.37 5.22 -33.92
N GLN A 240 -16.14 4.80 -32.68
CA GLN A 240 -17.07 4.92 -31.56
C GLN A 240 -16.86 6.26 -30.85
N ALA A 241 -17.45 7.24 -31.40
CA ALA A 241 -17.43 8.60 -30.93
C ALA A 241 -17.62 8.74 -29.41
N VAL A 242 -16.59 9.29 -28.80
CA VAL A 242 -16.54 9.57 -27.36
C VAL A 242 -17.10 10.97 -27.13
N ILE A 243 -18.02 11.10 -26.19
CA ILE A 243 -18.58 12.37 -25.75
C ILE A 243 -17.82 12.83 -24.52
N GLU A 244 -17.23 14.02 -24.57
CA GLU A 244 -16.62 14.64 -23.41
C GLU A 244 -17.67 15.21 -22.48
N CYS A 245 -17.53 14.92 -21.21
CA CYS A 245 -18.34 15.52 -20.17
C CYS A 245 -17.48 16.03 -19.02
N LEU A 246 -17.98 17.03 -18.33
CA LEU A 246 -17.35 17.63 -17.16
C LEU A 246 -18.20 17.30 -15.94
N GLU A 247 -17.60 16.68 -14.94
CA GLU A 247 -18.23 16.50 -13.63
C GLU A 247 -17.72 17.59 -12.69
N TYR A 248 -18.62 18.46 -12.29
CA TYR A 248 -18.35 19.59 -11.41
C TYR A 248 -18.71 19.25 -9.96
N HIS A 249 -17.78 19.51 -9.07
CA HIS A 249 -17.97 19.46 -7.63
C HIS A 249 -17.61 20.81 -7.02
N GLY A 250 -18.53 21.49 -6.41
CA GLY A 250 -18.25 22.80 -5.82
C GLY A 250 -19.45 23.40 -5.13
N GLU A 251 -19.26 24.59 -4.61
CA GLU A 251 -20.31 25.36 -3.96
C GLU A 251 -20.92 26.37 -4.93
N VAL A 252 -22.23 26.45 -4.94
CA VAL A 252 -23.01 27.39 -5.75
C VAL A 252 -24.00 28.12 -4.86
N PRO A 253 -24.18 29.45 -5.01
CA PRO A 253 -25.21 30.18 -4.27
C PRO A 253 -26.59 29.56 -4.49
N GLY A 254 -27.35 29.36 -3.41
CA GLY A 254 -28.68 28.74 -3.47
C GLY A 254 -29.66 29.52 -4.36
N THR A 255 -29.47 30.83 -4.50
CA THR A 255 -30.26 31.67 -5.43
C THR A 255 -30.15 31.24 -6.88
N LEU A 256 -28.94 30.93 -7.35
CA LEU A 256 -28.70 30.44 -8.70
C LEU A 256 -29.29 29.05 -8.93
N LEU A 257 -29.24 28.18 -7.92
CA LEU A 257 -29.86 26.86 -8.02
C LEU A 257 -31.37 26.91 -8.19
N ILE A 258 -32.02 27.88 -7.52
CA ILE A 258 -33.46 28.14 -7.69
C ILE A 258 -33.77 28.68 -9.10
N GLU A 259 -32.94 29.58 -9.62
CA GLU A 259 -33.07 30.08 -11.00
C GLU A 259 -32.91 28.96 -12.03
N TRP A 260 -32.06 27.95 -11.73
CA TRP A 260 -31.87 26.77 -12.59
C TRP A 260 -32.97 25.72 -12.42
N GLY A 261 -34.00 26.00 -11.58
CA GLY A 261 -35.18 25.14 -11.44
C GLY A 261 -35.11 24.11 -10.31
N MET A 262 -34.09 24.18 -9.42
CA MET A 262 -34.03 23.28 -8.27
C MET A 262 -35.09 23.63 -7.21
N ASP A 263 -35.68 22.63 -6.59
CA ASP A 263 -36.76 22.82 -5.59
C ASP A 263 -36.20 23.59 -4.36
N LYS A 264 -36.83 24.73 -4.07
CA LYS A 264 -36.51 25.60 -2.94
C LYS A 264 -36.51 24.86 -1.59
N LYS A 265 -37.35 23.81 -1.45
CA LYS A 265 -37.39 23.01 -0.22
C LYS A 265 -36.13 22.21 0.04
N LYS A 266 -35.41 21.81 -1.01
CA LYS A 266 -34.15 21.06 -0.91
C LYS A 266 -32.96 21.95 -0.59
N ILE A 267 -33.03 23.24 -0.88
CA ILE A 267 -31.90 24.19 -0.76
C ILE A 267 -31.78 24.77 0.66
N GLY A 268 -32.86 24.80 1.43
CA GLY A 268 -32.88 25.40 2.76
C GLY A 268 -32.76 26.93 2.69
N ASN A 269 -31.63 27.50 3.07
CA ASN A 269 -31.36 28.95 3.01
C ASN A 269 -30.78 29.35 1.64
N PRO A 270 -31.49 30.11 0.79
CA PRO A 270 -31.00 30.50 -0.53
C PRO A 270 -29.76 31.40 -0.52
N ALA A 271 -29.50 32.07 0.61
CA ALA A 271 -28.36 32.97 0.74
C ALA A 271 -27.03 32.22 1.02
N GLU A 272 -27.12 30.98 1.44
CA GLU A 272 -25.93 30.16 1.73
C GLU A 272 -25.43 29.41 0.49
N PRO A 273 -24.10 29.20 0.37
CA PRO A 273 -23.55 28.35 -0.66
C PRO A 273 -23.92 26.89 -0.40
N VAL A 274 -24.42 26.22 -1.44
CA VAL A 274 -24.82 24.82 -1.41
C VAL A 274 -23.78 24.00 -2.19
N SER A 275 -23.27 22.95 -1.58
CA SER A 275 -22.38 22.00 -2.26
C SER A 275 -23.18 21.13 -3.23
N ILE A 276 -22.79 21.14 -4.50
CA ILE A 276 -23.46 20.42 -5.57
C ILE A 276 -22.51 19.53 -6.35
N VAL A 277 -23.10 18.53 -7.01
CA VAL A 277 -22.47 17.71 -8.03
C VAL A 277 -23.28 17.89 -9.31
N ALA A 278 -22.61 18.29 -10.40
CA ALA A 278 -23.26 18.48 -11.69
C ALA A 278 -22.46 17.85 -12.82
N ILE A 279 -23.14 17.25 -13.80
CA ILE A 279 -22.54 16.71 -15.02
C ILE A 279 -22.98 17.57 -16.19
N LEU A 280 -21.99 18.11 -16.91
CA LEU A 280 -22.17 18.98 -18.05
C LEU A 280 -21.64 18.33 -19.32
N ILE A 281 -22.39 18.41 -20.39
CA ILE A 281 -22.00 17.95 -21.73
C ILE A 281 -22.20 19.11 -22.71
N GLY A 282 -21.11 19.69 -23.15
CA GLY A 282 -21.17 20.91 -23.95
C GLY A 282 -21.89 22.03 -23.20
N ARG A 283 -23.05 22.46 -23.74
CA ARG A 283 -23.92 23.48 -23.12
C ARG A 283 -25.02 22.91 -22.22
N TYR A 284 -25.12 21.59 -22.12
CA TYR A 284 -26.21 20.92 -21.43
C TYR A 284 -25.82 20.45 -20.04
N VAL A 285 -26.64 20.73 -19.05
CA VAL A 285 -26.53 20.14 -17.71
C VAL A 285 -27.38 18.88 -17.66
N VAL A 286 -26.72 17.73 -17.68
CA VAL A 286 -27.38 16.42 -17.78
C VAL A 286 -27.83 15.93 -16.39
N MET A 287 -27.07 16.28 -15.36
CA MET A 287 -27.35 15.98 -13.96
C MET A 287 -26.96 17.16 -13.08
N ALA A 288 -27.78 17.47 -12.08
CA ALA A 288 -27.42 18.36 -11.00
C ALA A 288 -28.10 17.87 -9.70
N ARG A 289 -27.29 17.60 -8.68
CA ARG A 289 -27.78 17.18 -7.36
C ARG A 289 -27.00 17.85 -6.24
N ILE A 290 -27.63 17.96 -5.09
CA ILE A 290 -26.94 18.40 -3.87
C ILE A 290 -25.98 17.29 -3.43
N ASN A 291 -24.83 17.65 -2.93
CA ASN A 291 -23.88 16.68 -2.37
C ASN A 291 -24.51 16.02 -1.13
N GLU A 292 -24.66 14.72 -1.18
CA GLU A 292 -25.30 13.93 -0.12
C GLU A 292 -24.37 13.64 1.07
N ASP A 293 -23.04 13.90 0.93
CA ASP A 293 -22.11 13.72 2.04
C ASP A 293 -22.42 14.71 3.18
N PRO A 294 -22.70 14.24 4.42
CA PRO A 294 -22.97 15.10 5.56
C PRO A 294 -21.84 16.09 5.86
N LEU A 295 -20.59 15.71 5.54
CA LEU A 295 -19.41 16.53 5.72
C LEU A 295 -19.08 17.38 4.48
N LYS A 296 -19.94 17.37 3.46
CA LYS A 296 -19.80 18.11 2.18
C LYS A 296 -18.45 17.87 1.48
N ARG A 297 -17.83 16.72 1.71
CA ARG A 297 -16.55 16.35 1.10
C ARG A 297 -16.75 15.90 -0.33
N LYS A 298 -15.71 16.04 -1.12
CA LYS A 298 -15.65 15.52 -2.48
C LYS A 298 -15.11 14.09 -2.46
N PRO A 299 -15.64 13.16 -3.28
CA PRO A 299 -15.19 11.76 -3.30
C PRO A 299 -13.85 11.59 -4.05
N TYR A 300 -12.88 12.43 -3.75
CA TYR A 300 -11.55 12.41 -4.36
C TYR A 300 -10.47 12.44 -3.29
N TYR A 301 -9.39 11.72 -3.54
CA TYR A 301 -8.23 11.63 -2.68
C TYR A 301 -6.98 11.92 -3.50
N CYS A 302 -6.03 12.58 -2.89
CA CYS A 302 -4.78 12.99 -3.54
C CYS A 302 -3.60 12.73 -2.62
N ALA A 303 -2.49 12.30 -3.23
CA ALA A 303 -1.19 12.31 -2.60
C ALA A 303 -0.11 12.66 -3.62
N SER A 304 1.00 13.23 -3.13
CA SER A 304 2.14 13.67 -3.91
C SER A 304 3.42 13.10 -3.30
N PHE A 305 4.42 12.83 -4.14
CA PHE A 305 5.71 12.31 -3.69
C PHE A 305 6.41 13.29 -2.74
N GLU A 306 6.49 14.55 -3.15
CA GLU A 306 6.89 15.67 -2.30
C GLU A 306 5.78 16.72 -2.33
N GLN A 307 5.23 17.04 -1.17
CA GLN A 307 4.10 17.95 -1.07
C GLN A 307 4.56 19.40 -1.03
N SER A 308 3.93 20.26 -1.83
CA SER A 308 4.10 21.70 -1.73
C SER A 308 3.18 22.27 -0.65
N ASN A 309 3.68 23.16 0.21
CA ASN A 309 2.91 23.70 1.33
C ASN A 309 1.72 24.58 0.91
N ASP A 310 1.80 25.21 -0.25
CA ASP A 310 0.81 26.21 -0.71
C ASP A 310 0.05 25.77 -1.98
N SER A 311 0.23 24.54 -2.42
CA SER A 311 -0.42 24.01 -3.62
C SER A 311 -0.87 22.57 -3.41
N LEU A 312 -1.97 22.19 -4.04
CA LEU A 312 -2.37 20.78 -4.14
C LEU A 312 -1.37 19.96 -4.96
N TRP A 313 -0.78 20.61 -5.96
CA TRP A 313 0.21 19.99 -6.83
C TRP A 313 1.56 19.91 -6.10
N GLY A 314 2.08 18.70 -5.99
CA GLY A 314 3.39 18.44 -5.43
C GLY A 314 4.51 18.44 -6.47
N ILE A 315 5.62 17.82 -6.15
CA ILE A 315 6.79 17.65 -7.01
C ILE A 315 6.98 16.16 -7.26
N ALA A 316 7.11 15.80 -8.53
CA ALA A 316 7.30 14.41 -8.95
C ALA A 316 8.79 13.99 -8.94
N PRO A 317 9.10 12.70 -8.75
CA PRO A 317 10.46 12.20 -8.89
C PRO A 317 11.15 12.56 -10.23
N PRO A 318 10.47 12.53 -11.40
CA PRO A 318 11.06 13.01 -12.65
C PRO A 318 11.47 14.47 -12.64
N GLU A 319 10.72 15.35 -11.97
CA GLU A 319 11.02 16.78 -11.85
C GLU A 319 12.28 17.00 -10.99
N LEU A 320 12.39 16.28 -9.88
CA LEU A 320 13.59 16.33 -9.03
C LEU A 320 14.87 15.92 -9.78
N MET A 321 14.76 14.98 -10.71
CA MET A 321 15.90 14.47 -11.49
C MET A 321 16.14 15.23 -12.80
N GLU A 322 15.32 16.20 -13.18
CA GLU A 322 15.30 16.75 -14.54
C GLU A 322 16.66 17.29 -14.96
N ASP A 323 17.29 18.10 -14.13
CA ASP A 323 18.61 18.69 -14.44
C ASP A 323 19.69 17.63 -14.56
N CYS A 324 19.73 16.65 -13.67
CA CYS A 324 20.66 15.52 -13.76
C CYS A 324 20.43 14.72 -15.05
N GLN A 325 19.19 14.48 -15.43
CA GLN A 325 18.84 13.78 -16.67
C GLN A 325 19.26 14.57 -17.91
N ARG A 326 19.09 15.89 -17.92
CA ARG A 326 19.54 16.76 -19.02
C ARG A 326 21.06 16.66 -19.22
N VAL A 327 21.82 16.70 -18.13
CA VAL A 327 23.29 16.55 -18.19
C VAL A 327 23.68 15.16 -18.65
N CYS A 328 23.07 14.09 -18.12
CA CYS A 328 23.32 12.72 -18.56
C CYS A 328 23.05 12.54 -20.06
N ASN A 329 21.94 13.09 -20.58
CA ASN A 329 21.59 13.02 -21.98
C ASN A 329 22.60 13.80 -22.86
N ALA A 330 23.01 15.00 -22.42
CA ALA A 330 24.04 15.79 -23.13
C ALA A 330 25.38 15.07 -23.16
N THR A 331 25.79 14.49 -22.04
CA THR A 331 27.05 13.74 -21.91
C THR A 331 27.02 12.48 -22.78
N ALA A 332 25.90 11.74 -22.81
CA ALA A 332 25.78 10.56 -23.67
C ALA A 332 25.86 10.91 -25.15
N ARG A 333 25.26 12.03 -25.59
CA ARG A 333 25.38 12.52 -26.97
C ARG A 333 26.82 12.96 -27.28
N ALA A 334 27.49 13.68 -26.37
CA ALA A 334 28.87 14.08 -26.50
C ALA A 334 29.81 12.87 -26.59
N LEU A 335 29.53 11.80 -25.81
CA LEU A 335 30.26 10.54 -25.84
C LEU A 335 30.20 9.89 -27.23
N VAL A 336 28.98 9.73 -27.77
CA VAL A 336 28.77 9.15 -29.12
C VAL A 336 29.45 10.00 -30.19
N ASN A 337 29.32 11.33 -30.13
CA ASN A 337 29.95 12.24 -31.06
C ASN A 337 31.48 12.19 -30.97
N ASN A 338 32.04 12.20 -29.76
CA ASN A 338 33.49 12.08 -29.54
C ASN A 338 34.04 10.74 -30.05
N MET A 339 33.32 9.64 -29.79
CA MET A 339 33.68 8.33 -30.33
C MET A 339 33.65 8.32 -31.86
N ALA A 340 32.63 8.91 -32.48
CA ALA A 340 32.53 8.98 -33.95
C ALA A 340 33.69 9.79 -34.57
N ILE A 341 34.04 10.93 -33.97
CA ILE A 341 35.14 11.78 -34.45
C ILE A 341 36.51 11.16 -34.17
N ALA A 342 36.69 10.54 -32.99
CA ALA A 342 37.96 9.97 -32.56
C ALA A 342 38.20 8.53 -33.09
N SER A 343 37.20 7.90 -33.72
CA SER A 343 37.30 6.54 -34.26
C SER A 343 38.23 6.45 -35.48
N GLY A 344 38.47 7.59 -36.15
CA GLY A 344 39.39 7.64 -37.26
C GLY A 344 40.11 8.97 -37.33
N PRO A 345 41.30 9.02 -37.98
CA PRO A 345 42.01 10.26 -38.18
C PRO A 345 41.27 11.18 -39.15
N GLN A 346 41.23 12.45 -38.82
CA GLN A 346 40.87 13.50 -39.80
C GLN A 346 42.07 13.77 -40.66
N VAL A 347 41.87 13.89 -41.96
CA VAL A 347 42.95 14.00 -42.93
C VAL A 347 42.89 15.35 -43.63
N GLU A 348 43.93 16.12 -43.47
CA GLU A 348 44.16 17.34 -44.26
C GLU A 348 45.01 16.97 -45.47
N VAL A 349 44.54 17.34 -46.66
CA VAL A 349 45.20 16.99 -47.91
C VAL A 349 45.43 18.25 -48.75
N HIS A 350 46.68 18.51 -49.07
CA HIS A 350 47.02 19.57 -50.05
C HIS A 350 46.80 19.06 -51.47
N ARG A 351 45.69 19.45 -52.09
CA ARG A 351 45.26 18.98 -53.42
C ARG A 351 46.33 19.18 -54.51
N ASP A 352 47.04 20.30 -54.48
CA ASP A 352 48.05 20.64 -55.48
C ASP A 352 49.27 19.69 -55.45
N ARG A 353 49.48 18.99 -54.37
CA ARG A 353 50.61 18.09 -54.15
C ARG A 353 50.26 16.62 -54.34
N LEU A 354 49.01 16.31 -54.71
CA LEU A 354 48.59 14.96 -55.06
C LEU A 354 48.74 14.70 -56.55
N ASP A 355 48.98 13.45 -56.91
CA ASP A 355 48.97 13.03 -58.29
C ASP A 355 47.52 12.98 -58.83
N GLY A 356 47.32 13.40 -60.10
CA GLY A 356 46.00 13.67 -60.64
C GLY A 356 45.03 12.50 -60.81
N GLY A 357 45.37 11.33 -60.34
CA GLY A 357 44.51 10.14 -60.35
C GLY A 357 44.14 9.62 -58.97
N GLU A 358 44.52 10.30 -57.87
CA GLU A 358 44.27 9.83 -56.52
C GLU A 358 42.84 10.13 -56.04
N ASN A 359 42.15 9.07 -55.58
CA ASN A 359 40.82 9.24 -54.98
C ASN A 359 40.95 9.71 -53.51
N ILE A 360 40.63 10.98 -53.27
CA ILE A 360 40.75 11.66 -51.98
C ILE A 360 39.61 11.24 -51.02
N GLU A 361 38.45 10.84 -51.53
CA GLU A 361 37.25 10.59 -50.73
C GLU A 361 37.23 9.24 -50.03
N LYS A 362 38.12 8.29 -50.42
CA LYS A 362 38.18 6.95 -49.87
C LYS A 362 39.46 6.70 -49.11
N LEU A 363 39.34 6.56 -47.79
CA LEU A 363 40.35 6.03 -46.88
C LEU A 363 40.10 4.53 -46.65
N TYR A 364 41.10 3.71 -46.93
CA TYR A 364 41.08 2.28 -46.64
C TYR A 364 42.44 1.84 -46.04
N PRO A 365 42.49 0.74 -45.28
CA PRO A 365 43.73 0.22 -44.74
C PRO A 365 44.76 -0.04 -45.85
N TRP A 366 46.01 0.31 -45.57
CA TRP A 366 47.14 0.13 -46.48
C TRP A 366 47.07 1.01 -47.74
N LYS A 367 46.36 2.13 -47.73
CA LYS A 367 46.30 3.09 -48.85
C LYS A 367 47.67 3.74 -49.02
N ILE A 368 48.25 3.63 -50.23
CA ILE A 368 49.47 4.30 -50.65
C ILE A 368 49.10 5.60 -51.37
N TRP A 369 49.60 6.71 -50.85
CA TRP A 369 49.35 8.02 -51.42
C TRP A 369 50.52 8.42 -52.33
N LYS A 370 50.26 8.77 -53.55
CA LYS A 370 51.26 9.31 -54.48
C LYS A 370 51.25 10.83 -54.39
N THR A 371 52.38 11.40 -53.94
CA THR A 371 52.52 12.83 -53.72
C THR A 371 53.63 13.41 -54.61
N LYS A 372 53.46 14.65 -55.03
CA LYS A 372 54.47 15.43 -55.76
C LYS A 372 55.40 16.15 -54.78
N SER A 373 56.65 16.40 -55.21
CA SER A 373 57.58 17.19 -54.42
C SER A 373 57.09 18.61 -54.16
N ASP A 374 57.49 19.20 -53.03
CA ASP A 374 57.11 20.57 -52.67
C ASP A 374 57.82 21.56 -53.58
N PRO A 375 57.08 22.40 -54.35
CA PRO A 375 57.72 23.37 -55.25
C PRO A 375 58.48 24.47 -54.52
N ILE A 376 58.24 24.71 -53.23
CA ILE A 376 58.87 25.78 -52.46
C ILE A 376 60.03 25.22 -51.59
N GLY A 377 60.21 23.92 -51.52
CA GLY A 377 61.33 23.28 -50.80
C GLY A 377 61.19 23.29 -49.26
N ASN A 378 60.02 23.65 -48.71
CA ASN A 378 59.80 23.74 -47.25
C ASN A 378 59.52 22.39 -46.56
N ASN A 379 59.64 21.29 -47.29
CA ASN A 379 59.47 19.91 -46.80
C ASN A 379 58.21 19.66 -45.94
N ARG A 380 57.12 20.45 -46.19
CA ARG A 380 55.85 20.23 -45.53
C ARG A 380 55.22 18.94 -46.03
N GLU A 381 54.54 18.22 -45.12
CA GLU A 381 53.80 17.01 -45.47
C GLU A 381 52.66 17.33 -46.43
N ALA A 382 52.48 16.54 -47.49
CA ALA A 382 51.37 16.70 -48.42
C ALA A 382 50.02 16.23 -47.86
N ILE A 383 50.07 15.38 -46.87
CA ILE A 383 48.94 14.79 -46.16
C ILE A 383 49.27 14.84 -44.68
N HIS A 384 48.38 15.44 -43.89
CA HIS A 384 48.51 15.51 -42.46
C HIS A 384 47.33 14.79 -41.79
N PHE A 385 47.63 13.88 -40.83
CA PHE A 385 46.66 13.11 -40.09
C PHE A 385 46.45 13.74 -38.74
N TYR A 386 45.25 14.22 -38.45
CA TYR A 386 44.82 14.67 -37.15
C TYR A 386 44.11 13.54 -36.46
N GLN A 387 44.64 13.09 -35.34
CA GLN A 387 43.93 12.18 -34.49
C GLN A 387 43.25 12.98 -33.36
N PRO A 388 41.91 13.15 -33.40
CA PRO A 388 41.18 13.81 -32.32
C PRO A 388 41.37 13.05 -31.02
N ASN A 389 41.45 13.79 -29.92
CA ASN A 389 41.62 13.18 -28.58
C ASN A 389 40.36 12.45 -28.17
N MET A 390 40.52 11.21 -27.73
CA MET A 390 39.43 10.42 -27.15
C MET A 390 39.22 10.86 -25.71
N MET A 391 38.04 11.44 -25.43
CA MET A 391 37.61 11.94 -24.10
C MET A 391 36.62 11.01 -23.41
N THR A 392 36.43 9.82 -23.92
CA THR A 392 35.41 8.84 -23.51
C THR A 392 35.38 8.59 -22.03
N GLU A 393 36.58 8.34 -21.43
CA GLU A 393 36.68 8.04 -20.00
C GLU A 393 36.20 9.21 -19.10
N LYS A 394 36.57 10.44 -19.48
CA LYS A 394 36.11 11.64 -18.74
C LYS A 394 34.63 11.85 -18.85
N LEU A 395 34.05 11.63 -20.03
CA LEU A 395 32.62 11.75 -20.26
C LEU A 395 31.84 10.68 -19.50
N ILE A 396 32.30 9.44 -19.45
CA ILE A 396 31.68 8.39 -18.64
C ILE A 396 31.69 8.77 -17.16
N LYS A 397 32.81 9.29 -16.61
CA LYS A 397 32.87 9.73 -15.21
C LYS A 397 31.86 10.86 -14.90
N VAL A 398 31.66 11.79 -15.81
CA VAL A 398 30.66 12.85 -15.67
C VAL A 398 29.24 12.24 -15.68
N TYR A 399 28.99 11.32 -16.61
CA TYR A 399 27.71 10.62 -16.67
C TYR A 399 27.40 9.87 -15.36
N ASP A 400 28.36 9.08 -14.87
CA ASP A 400 28.21 8.30 -13.65
C ASP A 400 28.00 9.18 -12.41
N TYR A 401 28.69 10.32 -12.33
CA TYR A 401 28.53 11.29 -11.26
C TYR A 401 27.09 11.84 -11.21
N PHE A 402 26.59 12.36 -12.32
CA PHE A 402 25.22 12.91 -12.36
C PHE A 402 24.13 11.84 -12.26
N PHE A 403 24.41 10.62 -12.73
CA PHE A 403 23.53 9.48 -12.52
C PHE A 403 23.45 9.09 -11.03
N GLY A 404 24.56 9.17 -10.30
CA GLY A 404 24.61 9.02 -8.85
C GLY A 404 23.86 10.11 -8.11
N GLN A 405 24.07 11.39 -8.47
CA GLN A 405 23.35 12.53 -7.92
C GLN A 405 21.82 12.40 -8.08
N ALA A 406 21.35 11.97 -9.24
CA ALA A 406 19.93 11.70 -9.46
C ALA A 406 19.39 10.58 -8.54
N SER A 407 20.22 9.60 -8.16
CA SER A 407 19.84 8.55 -7.21
C SER A 407 19.68 9.10 -5.80
N GLU A 408 20.58 9.97 -5.39
CA GLU A 408 20.55 10.62 -4.07
C GLU A 408 19.34 11.56 -3.92
N GLN A 409 19.05 12.38 -4.95
CA GLN A 409 17.91 13.29 -4.93
C GLN A 409 16.56 12.60 -4.74
N VAL A 410 16.41 11.40 -5.30
CA VAL A 410 15.14 10.66 -5.26
C VAL A 410 15.13 9.57 -4.17
N GLY A 411 16.26 9.37 -3.49
CA GLY A 411 16.37 8.37 -2.44
C GLY A 411 16.36 6.92 -2.92
N VAL A 412 16.65 6.67 -4.21
CA VAL A 412 16.77 5.32 -4.77
C VAL A 412 18.24 4.91 -4.81
N PRO A 413 18.67 4.03 -3.92
CA PRO A 413 20.08 3.67 -3.84
C PRO A 413 20.55 2.84 -5.05
N ALA A 414 21.81 3.03 -5.45
CA ALA A 414 22.37 2.39 -6.63
C ALA A 414 22.44 0.85 -6.56
N TYR A 415 22.52 0.29 -5.35
CA TYR A 415 22.58 -1.17 -5.17
C TYR A 415 21.28 -1.90 -5.53
N GLU A 416 20.10 -1.24 -5.44
CA GLU A 416 18.82 -1.82 -5.87
C GLU A 416 18.73 -1.99 -7.38
N GLN A 417 19.55 -1.28 -8.13
CA GLN A 417 19.64 -1.41 -9.59
C GLN A 417 20.64 -2.49 -10.05
N GLY A 418 21.17 -3.31 -9.12
CA GLY A 418 22.10 -4.39 -9.43
C GLY A 418 23.52 -3.93 -9.76
N VAL A 419 23.86 -2.66 -9.54
CA VAL A 419 25.21 -2.13 -9.74
C VAL A 419 26.05 -2.46 -8.51
N GLY A 420 26.65 -3.63 -8.50
CA GLY A 420 27.40 -4.19 -7.38
C GLY A 420 28.72 -3.49 -6.99
N SER A 421 29.05 -2.33 -7.57
CA SER A 421 30.32 -1.63 -7.28
C SER A 421 30.23 -0.58 -6.17
N ALA A 422 29.06 -0.28 -5.65
CA ALA A 422 28.87 0.75 -4.60
C ALA A 422 29.15 0.26 -3.18
N ALA A 423 29.46 -1.01 -2.98
CA ALA A 423 29.70 -1.61 -1.67
C ALA A 423 31.19 -1.54 -1.24
N SER A 424 31.85 -0.39 -1.40
CA SER A 424 33.12 -0.17 -0.76
C SER A 424 32.92 0.31 0.69
N GLY A 425 33.30 -0.49 1.67
CA GLY A 425 33.26 -0.14 3.09
C GLY A 425 32.04 -0.71 3.84
N ALA A 426 31.12 0.12 4.27
CA ALA A 426 29.97 -0.28 5.13
C ALA A 426 29.03 -1.33 4.50
N GLY A 427 28.96 -1.42 3.16
CA GLY A 427 28.10 -2.37 2.45
C GLY A 427 28.60 -3.82 2.43
N GLN A 428 29.82 -4.10 2.94
CA GLN A 428 30.36 -5.46 3.00
C GLN A 428 29.84 -6.29 4.18
N THR A 429 29.20 -5.66 5.16
CA THR A 429 28.61 -6.35 6.30
C THR A 429 27.09 -6.27 6.24
N ALA A 430 26.38 -7.33 6.65
CA ALA A 430 24.93 -7.35 6.71
C ALA A 430 24.36 -6.17 7.53
N HIS A 431 25.00 -5.81 8.62
CA HIS A 431 24.61 -4.67 9.46
C HIS A 431 24.84 -3.31 8.77
N GLY A 432 25.95 -3.15 8.06
CA GLY A 432 26.24 -1.93 7.29
C GLY A 432 25.28 -1.76 6.10
N LEU A 433 24.92 -2.86 5.43
CA LEU A 433 23.90 -2.86 4.37
C LEU A 433 22.53 -2.47 4.92
N SER A 434 22.14 -3.02 6.07
CA SER A 434 20.88 -2.66 6.75
C SER A 434 20.85 -1.17 7.15
N MET A 435 21.95 -0.61 7.66
CA MET A 435 22.05 0.83 7.96
C MET A 435 21.92 1.70 6.70
N LEU A 436 22.55 1.31 5.60
CA LEU A 436 22.41 2.02 4.31
C LEU A 436 21.00 1.94 3.76
N MET A 437 20.35 0.77 3.84
CA MET A 437 18.96 0.59 3.46
C MET A 437 18.02 1.48 4.30
N ASN A 438 18.26 1.53 5.62
CA ASN A 438 17.47 2.38 6.51
C ASN A 438 17.65 3.89 6.25
N ALA A 439 18.85 4.32 5.85
CA ALA A 439 19.09 5.72 5.52
C ALA A 439 18.46 6.13 4.18
N ALA A 440 18.60 5.30 3.14
CA ALA A 440 18.01 5.52 1.83
C ALA A 440 16.47 5.43 1.85
N SER A 441 15.91 4.64 2.76
CA SER A 441 14.45 4.44 2.86
C SER A 441 13.67 5.62 3.47
N ARG A 442 14.32 6.68 3.99
CA ARG A 442 13.59 7.81 4.63
C ARG A 442 12.71 8.55 3.65
N ILE A 443 13.23 8.91 2.47
CA ILE A 443 12.45 9.61 1.44
C ILE A 443 11.26 8.75 0.98
N ILE A 444 11.49 7.46 0.79
CA ILE A 444 10.42 6.51 0.43
C ILE A 444 9.40 6.36 1.56
N LYS A 445 9.85 6.36 2.82
CA LYS A 445 8.94 6.34 3.99
C LYS A 445 8.05 7.56 4.03
N ASP A 446 8.61 8.75 3.83
CA ASP A 446 7.85 10.00 3.80
C ASP A 446 6.83 9.99 2.65
N ALA A 447 7.21 9.48 1.48
CA ALA A 447 6.32 9.29 0.35
C ALA A 447 5.17 8.31 0.69
N ILE A 448 5.45 7.19 1.36
CA ILE A 448 4.43 6.23 1.81
C ILE A 448 3.51 6.88 2.86
N MET A 449 4.05 7.64 3.81
CA MET A 449 3.25 8.39 4.80
C MET A 449 2.32 9.39 4.13
N SER A 450 2.73 10.02 3.02
CA SER A 450 1.87 10.89 2.21
C SER A 450 0.68 10.12 1.62
N ILE A 451 0.89 8.90 1.10
CA ILE A 451 -0.19 8.04 0.60
C ILE A 451 -1.10 7.58 1.75
N ASP A 452 -0.53 7.14 2.86
CA ASP A 452 -1.27 6.67 4.03
C ASP A 452 -2.20 7.75 4.59
N SER A 453 -1.69 8.97 4.77
CA SER A 453 -2.46 10.10 5.33
C SER A 453 -3.39 10.75 4.30
N GLY A 454 -2.95 10.85 3.05
CA GLY A 454 -3.67 11.52 1.96
C GLY A 454 -4.79 10.67 1.37
N VAL A 455 -4.60 9.35 1.31
CA VAL A 455 -5.49 8.42 0.61
C VAL A 455 -6.01 7.34 1.53
N ILE A 456 -5.16 6.45 2.05
CA ILE A 456 -5.63 5.22 2.70
C ILE A 456 -6.52 5.50 3.92
N LYS A 457 -6.05 6.32 4.86
CA LYS A 457 -6.83 6.65 6.07
C LYS A 457 -8.18 7.28 5.72
N LYS A 458 -8.18 8.20 4.75
CA LYS A 458 -9.40 8.90 4.34
C LYS A 458 -10.38 7.99 3.62
N VAL A 459 -9.89 7.15 2.68
CA VAL A 459 -10.74 6.21 1.93
C VAL A 459 -11.39 5.21 2.87
N VAL A 460 -10.63 4.62 3.79
CA VAL A 460 -11.16 3.66 4.77
C VAL A 460 -12.23 4.31 5.65
N TYR A 461 -11.94 5.51 6.19
CA TYR A 461 -12.88 6.25 7.02
C TYR A 461 -14.16 6.63 6.25
N ASP A 462 -14.01 7.16 5.04
CA ASP A 462 -15.16 7.56 4.21
C ASP A 462 -16.00 6.36 3.77
N THR A 463 -15.35 5.23 3.50
CA THR A 463 -16.06 3.98 3.20
C THR A 463 -16.87 3.50 4.40
N TRP A 464 -16.30 3.58 5.61
CA TRP A 464 -17.03 3.25 6.84
C TRP A 464 -18.23 4.16 7.06
N VAL A 465 -18.05 5.48 6.94
CA VAL A 465 -19.17 6.45 7.03
C VAL A 465 -20.24 6.13 6.00
N HIS A 466 -19.84 5.79 4.77
CA HIS A 466 -20.78 5.44 3.72
C HIS A 466 -21.54 4.13 3.99
N ILE A 467 -20.90 3.13 4.61
CA ILE A 467 -21.55 1.90 5.06
C ILE A 467 -22.56 2.20 6.17
N LEU A 468 -22.18 3.01 7.17
CA LEU A 468 -23.09 3.41 8.26
C LEU A 468 -24.35 4.13 7.78
N LEU A 469 -24.23 4.98 6.76
CA LEU A 469 -25.34 5.78 6.27
C LEU A 469 -26.28 5.02 5.34
N ASN A 470 -25.76 4.05 4.58
CA ASN A 470 -26.51 3.39 3.52
C ASN A 470 -26.92 1.94 3.83
N ASP A 471 -26.16 1.26 4.66
CA ASP A 471 -26.38 -0.17 4.93
C ASP A 471 -26.94 -0.30 6.34
N ASN A 472 -28.19 -0.39 6.61
CA ASN A 472 -28.82 -0.58 7.94
C ASN A 472 -28.02 -1.53 8.86
N THR A 473 -26.82 -1.14 9.24
CA THR A 473 -25.87 -1.94 10.04
C THR A 473 -25.95 -1.50 11.50
N ASP A 474 -26.01 -2.48 12.41
CA ASP A 474 -26.01 -2.26 13.85
C ASP A 474 -24.58 -2.11 14.41
N TYR A 475 -23.69 -1.38 13.71
CA TYR A 475 -22.36 -1.11 14.25
C TYR A 475 -22.41 -0.13 15.41
N GLN A 476 -21.77 -0.50 16.50
CA GLN A 476 -21.66 0.33 17.69
C GLN A 476 -20.19 0.69 17.93
N GLY A 477 -19.92 1.97 18.14
CA GLY A 477 -18.62 2.48 18.49
C GLY A 477 -17.93 3.31 17.41
N ASP A 478 -16.93 4.05 17.83
CA ASP A 478 -16.08 4.86 16.98
C ASP A 478 -14.85 4.05 16.54
N ILE A 479 -14.30 4.37 15.39
CA ILE A 479 -13.13 3.67 14.83
C ILE A 479 -11.95 4.63 14.66
N ASN A 480 -10.77 4.11 14.92
CA ASN A 480 -9.51 4.73 14.56
C ASN A 480 -8.87 3.95 13.42
N VAL A 481 -8.73 4.59 12.27
CA VAL A 481 -8.08 3.97 11.10
C VAL A 481 -6.57 4.09 11.23
N VAL A 482 -5.91 2.95 11.31
CA VAL A 482 -4.45 2.85 11.38
C VAL A 482 -3.92 2.44 10.01
N ALA A 483 -3.09 3.29 9.41
CA ALA A 483 -2.37 2.94 8.20
C ALA A 483 -1.13 2.11 8.60
N ARG A 484 -1.12 0.85 8.20
CA ARG A 484 -0.07 -0.11 8.57
C ARG A 484 1.13 -0.10 7.63
N ALA A 485 0.99 0.49 6.43
CA ALA A 485 2.05 0.46 5.43
C ALA A 485 3.31 1.20 5.89
N SER A 486 3.17 2.39 6.49
CA SER A 486 4.31 3.15 7.04
C SER A 486 4.87 2.51 8.32
N GLU A 487 4.03 1.91 9.16
CA GLU A 487 4.46 1.20 10.37
C GLU A 487 5.15 -0.13 10.05
N TYR A 488 4.68 -0.84 9.03
CA TYR A 488 5.22 -2.14 8.63
C TYR A 488 6.72 -2.08 8.31
N LEU A 489 7.17 -1.02 7.61
CA LEU A 489 8.59 -0.84 7.28
C LEU A 489 9.48 -0.61 8.52
N ILE A 490 8.93 0.02 9.57
CA ILE A 490 9.71 0.34 10.78
C ILE A 490 9.66 -0.82 11.77
N VAL A 491 8.51 -1.46 11.86
CA VAL A 491 8.15 -2.39 12.96
C VAL A 491 8.44 -3.84 12.60
N ALA A 492 8.21 -4.27 11.37
CA ALA A 492 8.37 -5.68 11.00
C ALA A 492 9.81 -6.16 11.15
N GLU A 493 10.77 -5.38 10.67
CA GLU A 493 12.20 -5.75 10.73
C GLU A 493 12.76 -5.65 12.15
N GLN A 494 12.40 -4.59 12.88
CA GLN A 494 12.86 -4.40 14.26
C GLN A 494 12.17 -5.36 15.25
N LEU A 495 10.87 -5.63 15.05
CA LEU A 495 10.14 -6.58 15.90
C LEU A 495 10.60 -8.00 15.68
N GLN A 496 10.91 -8.40 14.45
CA GLN A 496 11.39 -9.76 14.18
C GLN A 496 12.77 -9.99 14.79
N ALA A 497 13.69 -9.02 14.66
CA ALA A 497 14.99 -9.07 15.32
C ALA A 497 14.84 -9.08 16.84
N ARG A 498 14.05 -8.16 17.41
CA ARG A 498 13.79 -8.09 18.86
C ARG A 498 13.03 -9.30 19.40
N ARG A 499 12.07 -9.86 18.65
CA ARG A 499 11.39 -11.12 19.02
C ARG A 499 12.36 -12.29 19.07
N ASN A 500 13.27 -12.40 18.10
CA ASN A 500 14.29 -13.45 18.12
C ASN A 500 15.28 -13.27 19.28
N GLU A 501 15.72 -12.04 19.53
CA GLU A 501 16.55 -11.72 20.70
C GLU A 501 15.81 -12.02 22.01
N TRP A 502 14.54 -11.65 22.11
CA TRP A 502 13.70 -11.92 23.27
C TRP A 502 13.45 -13.43 23.47
N LEU A 503 13.17 -14.18 22.39
CA LEU A 503 13.04 -15.63 22.43
C LEU A 503 14.34 -16.33 22.86
N MET A 504 15.49 -15.82 22.45
CA MET A 504 16.79 -16.33 22.88
C MET A 504 17.09 -15.94 24.34
N ALA A 505 16.85 -14.68 24.71
CA ALA A 505 17.06 -14.17 26.06
C ALA A 505 16.19 -14.88 27.11
N THR A 506 14.92 -15.17 26.76
CA THR A 506 13.95 -15.85 27.65
C THR A 506 14.01 -17.39 27.60
N ASN A 507 15.10 -17.97 27.05
CA ASN A 507 15.27 -19.42 27.02
C ASN A 507 15.96 -19.96 28.29
N ASN A 508 15.93 -19.21 29.37
CA ASN A 508 16.43 -19.60 30.70
C ASN A 508 15.36 -20.31 31.52
N PRO A 509 15.73 -21.30 32.39
CA PRO A 509 14.75 -22.02 33.23
C PRO A 509 13.93 -21.09 34.11
N THR A 510 14.48 -19.97 34.58
CA THR A 510 13.85 -18.99 35.44
C THR A 510 12.74 -18.24 34.72
N ASP A 511 13.03 -17.75 33.49
CA ASP A 511 12.08 -17.00 32.68
C ASP A 511 10.96 -17.91 32.12
N LEU A 512 11.29 -19.18 31.81
CA LEU A 512 10.31 -20.19 31.44
C LEU A 512 9.34 -20.52 32.58
N ALA A 513 9.80 -20.49 33.84
CA ALA A 513 8.94 -20.67 34.99
C ALA A 513 7.99 -19.49 35.22
N ILE A 514 8.40 -18.27 34.90
CA ILE A 514 7.57 -17.05 35.02
C ILE A 514 6.53 -16.96 33.89
N ILE A 515 6.94 -17.18 32.64
CA ILE A 515 6.08 -17.06 31.45
C ILE A 515 5.11 -18.26 31.37
N GLY A 516 5.52 -19.42 31.83
CA GLY A 516 4.80 -20.66 31.70
C GLY A 516 4.75 -21.23 30.27
N ILE A 517 4.39 -22.50 30.17
CA ILE A 517 4.26 -23.18 28.86
C ILE A 517 3.19 -22.53 27.98
N PRO A 518 2.00 -22.12 28.47
CA PRO A 518 0.97 -21.47 27.67
C PRO A 518 1.42 -20.09 27.12
N GLY A 519 2.11 -19.30 27.94
CA GLY A 519 2.64 -17.99 27.52
C GLY A 519 3.70 -18.12 26.43
N ARG A 520 4.61 -19.09 26.58
CA ARG A 520 5.62 -19.40 25.56
C ARG A 520 5.00 -19.88 24.26
N ALA A 521 3.97 -20.72 24.32
CA ALA A 521 3.25 -21.20 23.14
C ALA A 521 2.57 -20.06 22.36
N LYS A 522 2.01 -19.05 23.05
CA LYS A 522 1.44 -17.85 22.40
C LYS A 522 2.48 -17.09 21.59
N VAL A 523 3.65 -16.85 22.18
CA VAL A 523 4.74 -16.13 21.47
C VAL A 523 5.27 -16.94 20.30
N LEU A 524 5.39 -18.26 20.42
CA LEU A 524 5.81 -19.14 19.33
C LEU A 524 4.78 -19.16 18.20
N ARG A 525 3.47 -19.16 18.51
CA ARG A 525 2.41 -19.07 17.47
C ARG A 525 2.44 -17.73 16.74
N GLU A 526 2.65 -16.63 17.46
CA GLU A 526 2.80 -15.32 16.80
C GLU A 526 4.05 -15.28 15.92
N SER A 527 5.15 -15.89 16.37
CA SER A 527 6.38 -15.96 15.56
C SER A 527 6.19 -16.85 14.33
N SER A 528 5.49 -17.98 14.44
CA SER A 528 5.21 -18.89 13.32
C SER A 528 4.29 -18.26 12.28
N LYS A 529 3.30 -17.43 12.69
CA LYS A 529 2.44 -16.68 11.78
C LYS A 529 3.23 -15.68 10.95
N VAL A 530 4.16 -14.95 11.58
CA VAL A 530 5.03 -13.99 10.86
C VAL A 530 5.95 -14.69 9.86
N LEU A 531 6.42 -15.89 10.21
CA LEU A 531 7.25 -16.72 9.34
C LEU A 531 6.44 -17.49 8.27
N LYS A 532 5.11 -17.30 8.23
CA LYS A 532 4.19 -18.03 7.33
C LYS A 532 4.33 -19.56 7.44
N MET A 533 4.66 -20.05 8.63
CA MET A 533 4.71 -21.47 8.91
C MET A 533 3.29 -22.00 9.16
N SER A 534 3.10 -23.30 8.98
CA SER A 534 1.79 -23.96 9.20
C SER A 534 1.29 -23.74 10.63
N ASP A 535 0.01 -23.39 10.79
CA ASP A 535 -0.63 -23.14 12.11
C ASP A 535 -0.60 -24.35 13.05
N ASN A 536 -0.30 -25.56 12.53
CA ASN A 536 -0.28 -26.82 13.31
C ASN A 536 1.05 -27.13 13.99
N ILE A 537 2.08 -26.26 13.87
CA ILE A 537 3.41 -26.53 14.45
C ILE A 537 3.40 -26.35 15.97
N VAL A 538 2.62 -25.40 16.46
CA VAL A 538 2.50 -25.14 17.91
C VAL A 538 1.12 -25.58 18.39
N PRO A 539 1.02 -26.50 19.40
CA PRO A 539 -0.24 -27.01 19.89
C PRO A 539 -1.19 -25.89 20.37
N THR A 540 -2.49 -26.14 20.30
CA THR A 540 -3.52 -25.23 20.82
C THR A 540 -3.48 -25.14 22.35
N ASP A 541 -4.07 -24.08 22.91
CA ASP A 541 -4.09 -23.93 24.39
C ASP A 541 -4.79 -25.10 25.08
N ALA A 542 -5.86 -25.63 24.44
CA ALA A 542 -6.56 -26.82 24.95
C ALA A 542 -5.71 -28.10 24.91
N GLU A 543 -4.91 -28.30 23.90
CA GLU A 543 -3.98 -29.43 23.80
C GLU A 543 -2.84 -29.32 24.80
N ILE A 544 -2.36 -28.10 25.06
CA ILE A 544 -1.34 -27.83 26.09
C ILE A 544 -1.91 -28.11 27.49
N GLU A 545 -3.13 -27.67 27.79
CA GLU A 545 -3.79 -27.96 29.07
C GLU A 545 -4.03 -29.46 29.25
N MET A 546 -4.46 -30.19 28.22
CA MET A 546 -4.59 -31.65 28.28
C MET A 546 -3.24 -32.34 28.50
N ALA A 547 -2.19 -31.88 27.83
CA ALA A 547 -0.84 -32.44 28.02
C ALA A 547 -0.31 -32.18 29.46
N MET A 548 -0.55 -31.00 29.99
CA MET A 548 -0.16 -30.64 31.36
C MET A 548 -0.97 -31.43 32.40
N SER A 549 -2.26 -31.61 32.20
CA SER A 549 -3.11 -32.43 33.11
C SER A 549 -2.72 -33.91 33.08
N GLN A 550 -2.35 -34.45 31.91
CA GLN A 550 -1.82 -35.82 31.81
C GLN A 550 -0.46 -35.97 32.47
N GLN A 551 0.39 -34.94 32.40
CA GLN A 551 1.70 -34.95 33.04
C GLN A 551 1.61 -34.78 34.56
N ALA A 552 0.62 -34.02 35.05
CA ALA A 552 0.31 -33.89 36.49
C ALA A 552 -0.35 -35.16 37.09
N ALA A 553 -1.05 -35.95 36.27
CA ALA A 553 -1.67 -37.22 36.67
C ALA A 553 -0.70 -38.43 36.65
N ALA A 554 0.50 -38.26 36.09
CA ALA A 554 1.52 -39.31 36.10
C ALA A 554 2.13 -39.46 37.48
N PRO A 555 2.21 -40.68 38.08
CA PRO A 555 2.82 -40.87 39.37
C PRO A 555 4.31 -40.51 39.34
N PRO A 556 4.87 -39.96 40.47
CA PRO A 556 6.27 -39.56 40.52
C PRO A 556 7.17 -40.76 40.25
N VAL A 557 8.06 -40.63 39.31
CA VAL A 557 9.03 -41.64 38.90
C VAL A 557 10.31 -41.41 39.70
N GLY A 558 10.81 -42.46 40.37
CA GLY A 558 12.08 -42.41 41.10
C GLY A 558 13.29 -42.27 40.17
N PRO A 559 14.52 -42.00 40.73
CA PRO A 559 15.75 -41.82 39.93
C PRO A 559 16.10 -43.02 39.02
N ASP A 560 15.51 -44.19 39.26
CA ASP A 560 15.72 -45.43 38.49
C ASP A 560 14.65 -45.68 37.40
N GLY A 561 13.81 -44.71 37.13
CA GLY A 561 12.81 -44.80 36.03
C GLY A 561 11.57 -45.66 36.37
N MET A 562 11.37 -46.07 37.61
CA MET A 562 10.17 -46.84 38.02
C MET A 562 9.18 -45.98 38.80
N PRO A 563 7.87 -46.18 38.63
CA PRO A 563 6.85 -45.42 39.35
C PRO A 563 6.87 -45.81 40.85
N LEU A 564 6.95 -44.82 41.73
CA LEU A 564 6.80 -44.98 43.18
C LEU A 564 5.36 -45.36 43.53
N THR A 565 5.07 -46.67 43.56
CA THR A 565 3.82 -47.16 44.12
C THR A 565 3.96 -47.17 45.65
N GLY A 566 3.13 -46.35 46.32
CA GLY A 566 3.00 -46.32 47.76
C GLY A 566 2.65 -47.70 48.31
N GLY A 567 3.47 -48.14 49.26
CA GLY A 567 3.40 -49.44 49.87
C GLY A 567 2.18 -49.64 50.73
N GLY A 568 1.58 -50.77 50.63
CA GLY A 568 0.62 -51.38 51.52
C GLY A 568 0.85 -52.87 51.51
N GLY A 569 1.31 -53.41 52.64
CA GLY A 569 1.92 -54.64 52.94
C GLY A 569 1.24 -55.93 52.55
N GLY A 570 2.05 -56.98 52.55
CA GLY A 570 1.62 -58.34 52.86
C GLY A 570 2.08 -59.45 51.94
N GLY A 571 3.19 -60.10 52.26
CA GLY A 571 3.39 -61.53 52.34
C GLY A 571 3.43 -62.42 51.11
N GLY A 572 4.59 -63.10 50.93
CA GLY A 572 4.63 -64.54 50.63
C GLY A 572 4.92 -65.01 49.22
N GLY A 573 6.14 -65.49 49.01
CA GLY A 573 6.41 -66.83 48.44
C GLY A 573 6.56 -67.03 46.95
N GLY A 574 7.78 -67.30 46.49
CA GLY A 574 8.12 -68.44 45.67
C GLY A 574 8.09 -68.44 44.18
N GLY A 575 9.27 -68.58 43.57
CA GLY A 575 9.49 -69.53 42.48
C GLY A 575 9.38 -69.15 41.04
N GLY A 576 10.50 -69.06 40.40
CA GLY A 576 10.85 -69.77 39.16
C GLY A 576 10.39 -69.34 37.80
N GLY A 577 11.34 -69.06 36.94
CA GLY A 577 11.30 -69.54 35.56
C GLY A 577 10.97 -68.61 34.44
N GLY A 578 11.95 -68.20 33.73
CA GLY A 578 12.19 -68.23 32.30
C GLY A 578 11.13 -67.75 31.29
N GLY A 579 11.51 -66.86 30.39
CA GLY A 579 10.83 -66.78 29.13
C GLY A 579 11.01 -65.40 28.45
N ALA A 580 11.81 -65.38 27.39
CA ALA A 580 12.00 -64.28 26.46
C ALA A 580 10.72 -63.91 25.72
N GLY A 581 10.49 -62.62 25.51
CA GLY A 581 9.45 -62.14 24.65
C GLY A 581 9.53 -60.63 24.48
N GLY A 582 10.16 -60.22 23.36
CA GLY A 582 10.30 -58.81 22.97
C GLY A 582 8.97 -58.15 22.65
N GLY A 583 8.80 -56.96 23.16
CA GLY A 583 7.75 -56.01 22.75
C GLY A 583 8.34 -54.66 22.50
N PRO A 584 7.82 -53.85 21.60
CA PRO A 584 8.53 -52.72 21.01
C PRO A 584 8.61 -51.53 21.97
N GLY A 585 9.85 -51.06 22.14
CA GLY A 585 10.17 -49.87 22.91
C GLY A 585 9.49 -48.63 22.34
N LYS A 586 8.87 -47.88 23.24
CA LYS A 586 8.39 -46.54 22.97
C LYS A 586 9.61 -45.62 22.90
N THR A 587 10.04 -45.29 21.68
CA THR A 587 11.03 -44.24 21.40
C THR A 587 10.49 -42.89 21.86
N SER A 588 11.29 -42.16 22.66
CA SER A 588 10.98 -40.83 23.13
C SER A 588 10.86 -39.86 21.94
N LEU A 589 10.02 -38.83 22.09
CA LEU A 589 9.75 -37.79 21.11
C LEU A 589 11.05 -37.11 20.61
N GLN A 590 12.13 -37.15 21.34
CA GLN A 590 13.44 -36.62 20.98
C GLN A 590 14.12 -37.41 19.83
N GLU A 591 13.93 -38.72 19.73
CA GLU A 591 14.53 -39.53 18.67
C GLU A 591 13.78 -39.43 17.32
N LYS A 592 12.53 -38.94 17.31
CA LYS A 592 11.76 -38.72 16.05
C LYS A 592 12.03 -37.37 15.39
N LEU A 593 12.59 -36.40 16.10
CA LEU A 593 12.86 -35.05 15.59
C LEU A 593 14.26 -34.86 14.99
N MET A 594 15.21 -35.75 15.30
CA MET A 594 16.60 -35.59 14.84
C MET A 594 16.83 -35.85 13.33
N PRO A 595 16.10 -36.73 12.63
CA PRO A 595 16.34 -36.93 11.20
C PRO A 595 15.79 -35.83 10.28
N GLU A 596 14.86 -35.00 10.76
CA GLU A 596 14.32 -33.89 9.95
C GLU A 596 15.14 -32.60 10.07
N LEU A 597 15.82 -32.39 11.19
CA LEU A 597 16.70 -31.24 11.39
C LEU A 597 18.00 -31.33 10.61
N GLU A 598 18.52 -32.54 10.35
CA GLU A 598 19.70 -32.73 9.48
C GLU A 598 19.40 -32.56 7.99
N ARG A 599 18.14 -32.67 7.56
CA ARG A 599 17.74 -32.40 6.16
C ARG A 599 17.62 -30.91 5.82
N VAL A 600 17.42 -30.05 6.79
CA VAL A 600 17.27 -28.59 6.57
C VAL A 600 18.62 -27.84 6.67
N SER A 601 19.66 -28.49 7.20
CA SER A 601 21.01 -27.91 7.29
C SER A 601 21.87 -28.05 6.02
N ASN A 602 21.38 -28.70 4.97
CA ASN A 602 22.10 -28.95 3.71
C ASN A 602 21.37 -28.37 2.46
N PHE A 603 20.66 -27.23 2.66
CA PHE A 603 20.23 -26.42 1.51
C PHE A 603 20.63 -24.97 1.73
#